data_71f0f30bf41ec164789edbc363c54615
#
_entry.id   71f0f30bf41ec164789edbc363c54615
#
_cell.length_a   1.000
_cell.length_b   1.000
_cell.length_c   1.000
_cell.angle_alpha   90.00
_cell.angle_beta   90.00
_cell.angle_gamma   90.00
#
_symmetry.space_group_name_H-M   'P 1'
#
loop_
_entity.id
_entity.type
_entity.pdbx_description
1 polymer ?
#
loop_
_entity_poly.entity_id
_entity_poly.type
_entity_poly.pdbx_seq_one_letter_code
_entity_poly.pdbx_strand_id
1 'polypeptide(L)'
;GPQTGAPTAVICLGGAAAGGGAGGILVDKKNSRVIVDVEIAPRKLPHLKQIYPIEVMVAGAQGKKAHETVLVSDVSPRQVHRALEQLGLKAGRPGIADKRRPVGPEVRIWIEYPGRSGLSKKVDLASAVVDRRTGLALDGGASDAGGRVRWLFTGSAMVKVDPASEKRSYGADFSGTMVTIFPVTDETVFQSTLGMDAEALFSLEVAGILPPVGSKARLLIEPVKP
;
A
#
# COMPACT_ATOMS: atom_id res chain seq x y z
N GLY A 1 -32.53 32.66 -26.28
CA GLY A 1 -31.11 32.32 -26.33
C GLY A 1 -30.75 31.32 -25.23
N PRO A 2 -29.95 30.30 -25.49
CA PRO A 2 -29.57 29.34 -24.47
C PRO A 2 -28.43 29.87 -23.60
N GLN A 3 -28.58 29.76 -22.30
CA GLN A 3 -27.52 30.08 -21.34
C GLN A 3 -26.53 28.88 -21.28
N THR A 4 -25.29 29.15 -21.67
CA THR A 4 -24.17 28.24 -21.51
C THR A 4 -23.70 28.27 -20.05
N GLY A 5 -23.93 27.18 -19.32
CA GLY A 5 -23.33 26.95 -18.00
C GLY A 5 -21.82 26.62 -18.16
N ALA A 6 -20.98 27.47 -17.57
CA ALA A 6 -19.55 27.23 -17.48
C ALA A 6 -19.23 26.08 -16.53
N PRO A 7 -18.21 25.26 -16.80
CA PRO A 7 -17.81 24.22 -15.87
C PRO A 7 -17.13 24.80 -14.63
N THR A 8 -17.60 24.39 -13.47
CA THR A 8 -17.02 24.75 -12.18
C THR A 8 -15.59 24.20 -12.09
N ALA A 9 -14.64 25.11 -12.09
CA ALA A 9 -13.22 24.79 -11.89
C ALA A 9 -13.01 24.25 -10.48
N VAL A 10 -12.46 23.04 -10.39
CA VAL A 10 -11.95 22.48 -9.14
C VAL A 10 -10.65 23.20 -8.82
N ILE A 11 -10.66 24.05 -7.81
CA ILE A 11 -9.47 24.73 -7.31
C ILE A 11 -8.63 23.71 -6.56
N CYS A 12 -7.53 23.25 -7.20
CA CYS A 12 -6.45 22.58 -6.52
C CYS A 12 -5.66 23.63 -5.74
N LEU A 13 -5.84 23.66 -4.41
CA LEU A 13 -4.93 24.38 -3.53
C LEU A 13 -3.64 23.57 -3.39
N GLY A 14 -2.77 23.70 -4.39
CA GLY A 14 -1.42 23.21 -4.36
C GLY A 14 -0.50 24.28 -3.85
N GLY A 15 -0.03 24.16 -2.61
CA GLY A 15 1.14 24.90 -2.15
C GLY A 15 2.38 24.30 -2.83
N ALA A 16 3.00 25.05 -3.74
CA ALA A 16 4.27 24.71 -4.34
C ALA A 16 5.37 24.79 -3.27
N ALA A 17 5.99 23.66 -2.95
CA ALA A 17 7.33 23.61 -2.37
C ALA A 17 8.23 22.84 -3.35
N ALA A 18 9.17 23.55 -3.95
CA ALA A 18 10.23 22.98 -4.77
C ALA A 18 11.18 22.15 -3.88
N GLY A 19 11.42 20.90 -4.24
CA GLY A 19 12.38 20.03 -3.57
C GLY A 19 12.01 18.56 -3.77
N GLY A 20 12.87 17.77 -4.39
CA GLY A 20 12.65 16.42 -4.89
C GLY A 20 11.93 15.48 -3.94
N GLY A 21 10.98 14.72 -4.48
CA GLY A 21 10.39 13.54 -3.84
C GLY A 21 9.25 13.82 -2.87
N ALA A 22 8.29 14.65 -3.19
CA ALA A 22 7.15 14.90 -2.32
C ALA A 22 6.01 13.92 -2.64
N GLY A 23 5.95 12.81 -1.91
CA GLY A 23 4.74 12.02 -1.84
C GLY A 23 3.63 12.79 -1.12
N GLY A 24 2.50 13.04 -1.80
CA GLY A 24 1.32 13.68 -1.23
C GLY A 24 0.28 12.67 -0.73
N ILE A 25 -0.56 13.12 0.22
CA ILE A 25 -1.74 12.40 0.68
C ILE A 25 -2.97 13.30 0.61
N LEU A 26 -4.09 12.77 0.15
CA LEU A 26 -5.36 13.45 0.02
C LEU A 26 -6.50 12.57 0.55
N VAL A 27 -7.36 13.16 1.38
CA VAL A 27 -8.62 12.56 1.80
C VAL A 27 -9.76 13.09 0.93
N ASP A 28 -10.22 12.26 0.01
CA ASP A 28 -11.35 12.54 -0.88
C ASP A 28 -12.65 12.04 -0.23
N LYS A 29 -13.23 12.88 0.62
CA LYS A 29 -14.47 12.54 1.35
C LYS A 29 -15.65 12.33 0.43
N LYS A 30 -15.72 13.04 -0.72
CA LYS A 30 -16.81 12.92 -1.69
C LYS A 30 -16.88 11.52 -2.27
N ASN A 31 -15.72 10.91 -2.59
CA ASN A 31 -15.63 9.58 -3.15
C ASN A 31 -15.25 8.52 -2.10
N SER A 32 -15.23 8.89 -0.81
CA SER A 32 -14.88 7.99 0.31
C SER A 32 -13.57 7.24 0.06
N ARG A 33 -12.49 7.95 -0.22
CA ARG A 33 -11.18 7.33 -0.47
C ARG A 33 -10.02 8.18 0.03
N VAL A 34 -8.91 7.52 0.31
CA VAL A 34 -7.60 8.14 0.53
C VAL A 34 -6.76 7.94 -0.73
N ILE A 35 -6.08 8.99 -1.16
CA ILE A 35 -5.15 8.97 -2.30
C ILE A 35 -3.76 9.23 -1.76
N VAL A 36 -2.80 8.37 -2.11
CA VAL A 36 -1.40 8.46 -1.67
C VAL A 36 -0.50 8.42 -2.89
N ASP A 37 0.40 9.39 -3.01
CA ASP A 37 1.41 9.36 -4.07
C ASP A 37 2.45 8.28 -3.78
N VAL A 38 2.77 7.51 -4.80
CA VAL A 38 3.71 6.41 -4.76
C VAL A 38 4.59 6.39 -6.01
N GLU A 39 5.66 5.61 -5.95
CA GLU A 39 6.55 5.35 -7.07
C GLU A 39 6.79 3.86 -7.20
N ILE A 40 6.96 3.36 -8.43
CA ILE A 40 7.35 1.97 -8.68
C ILE A 40 8.75 1.75 -8.11
N ALA A 41 8.86 0.85 -7.14
CA ALA A 41 10.09 0.64 -6.37
C ALA A 41 11.22 0.04 -7.22
N PRO A 42 12.48 0.44 -6.99
CA PRO A 42 13.64 -0.23 -7.57
C PRO A 42 13.78 -1.63 -6.95
N ARG A 43 13.78 -2.68 -7.79
CA ARG A 43 13.89 -4.07 -7.35
C ARG A 43 15.34 -4.52 -7.15
N LYS A 44 16.26 -3.92 -7.91
CA LYS A 44 17.68 -4.23 -7.83
C LYS A 44 18.39 -3.05 -7.18
N LEU A 45 18.79 -3.24 -5.92
CA LEU A 45 19.58 -2.23 -5.20
C LEU A 45 21.07 -2.52 -5.34
N PRO A 46 21.94 -1.50 -5.44
CA PRO A 46 23.37 -1.67 -5.72
C PRO A 46 24.13 -2.55 -4.71
N HIS A 47 23.68 -2.55 -3.45
CA HIS A 47 24.31 -3.31 -2.37
C HIS A 47 23.75 -4.74 -2.21
N LEU A 48 22.75 -5.14 -3.00
CA LEU A 48 22.15 -6.45 -2.93
C LEU A 48 22.64 -7.34 -4.07
N LYS A 49 23.02 -8.58 -3.72
CA LYS A 49 23.52 -9.57 -4.69
C LYS A 49 22.41 -10.16 -5.57
N GLN A 50 21.17 -10.15 -5.09
CA GLN A 50 20.02 -10.76 -5.76
C GLN A 50 18.75 -9.91 -5.58
N ILE A 51 17.76 -10.20 -6.40
CA ILE A 51 16.39 -9.66 -6.24
C ILE A 51 15.64 -10.62 -5.31
N TYR A 52 15.11 -10.08 -4.22
CA TYR A 52 14.31 -10.83 -3.24
C TYR A 52 12.86 -10.97 -3.69
N PRO A 53 12.15 -12.03 -3.28
CA PRO A 53 10.70 -12.14 -3.48
C PRO A 53 9.97 -10.94 -2.83
N ILE A 54 8.78 -10.65 -3.34
CA ILE A 54 7.91 -9.61 -2.78
C ILE A 54 7.22 -10.14 -1.52
N GLU A 55 7.36 -9.42 -0.41
CA GLU A 55 6.62 -9.66 0.84
C GLU A 55 5.74 -8.45 1.19
N VAL A 56 6.10 -7.29 0.67
CA VAL A 56 5.47 -6.00 0.96
C VAL A 56 4.97 -5.38 -0.33
N MET A 57 3.76 -4.83 -0.31
CA MET A 57 3.22 -4.14 -1.48
C MET A 57 3.64 -2.66 -1.49
N VAL A 58 3.65 -2.02 -0.32
CA VAL A 58 3.98 -0.60 -0.19
C VAL A 58 4.84 -0.38 1.05
N ALA A 59 5.97 0.30 0.87
CA ALA A 59 6.86 0.70 1.95
C ALA A 59 7.27 2.17 1.81
N GLY A 60 7.80 2.75 2.88
CA GLY A 60 8.53 4.02 2.81
C GLY A 60 9.79 3.88 1.97
N ALA A 61 10.16 4.91 1.23
CA ALA A 61 11.35 4.90 0.37
C ALA A 61 12.65 4.58 1.14
N GLN A 62 12.70 4.92 2.42
CA GLN A 62 13.80 4.62 3.35
C GLN A 62 13.46 3.46 4.31
N GLY A 63 12.38 2.74 4.05
CA GLY A 63 11.92 1.64 4.90
C GLY A 63 12.85 0.43 4.83
N LYS A 64 12.88 -0.36 5.91
CA LYS A 64 13.71 -1.57 6.02
C LYS A 64 13.41 -2.62 4.96
N LYS A 65 12.18 -2.62 4.43
CA LYS A 65 11.67 -3.58 3.43
C LYS A 65 11.57 -3.00 2.01
N ALA A 66 12.24 -1.87 1.72
CA ALA A 66 12.17 -1.25 0.41
C ALA A 66 12.67 -2.15 -0.74
N HIS A 67 13.56 -3.11 -0.46
CA HIS A 67 14.08 -4.09 -1.43
C HIS A 67 13.12 -5.26 -1.73
N GLU A 68 12.09 -5.45 -0.93
CA GLU A 68 11.08 -6.52 -1.04
C GLU A 68 9.68 -5.95 -1.35
N THR A 69 9.61 -4.73 -1.89
CA THR A 69 8.35 -4.02 -2.11
C THR A 69 8.09 -3.70 -3.58
N VAL A 70 6.82 -3.52 -3.91
CA VAL A 70 6.36 -3.11 -5.25
C VAL A 70 6.38 -1.61 -5.41
N LEU A 71 5.95 -0.87 -4.38
CA LEU A 71 5.77 0.57 -4.38
C LEU A 71 6.46 1.20 -3.18
N VAL A 72 7.01 2.39 -3.38
CA VAL A 72 7.54 3.22 -2.30
C VAL A 72 6.79 4.55 -2.22
N SER A 73 6.72 5.11 -1.01
CA SER A 73 6.08 6.41 -0.75
C SER A 73 6.89 7.20 0.27
N ASP A 74 6.86 8.53 0.13
CA ASP A 74 7.40 9.46 1.14
C ASP A 74 6.35 9.82 2.20
N VAL A 75 5.08 9.41 2.00
CA VAL A 75 4.02 9.57 2.99
C VAL A 75 4.24 8.61 4.15
N SER A 76 4.22 9.11 5.38
CA SER A 76 4.38 8.23 6.53
C SER A 76 3.17 7.31 6.72
N PRO A 77 3.38 6.06 7.16
CA PRO A 77 2.31 5.13 7.47
C PRO A 77 1.25 5.68 8.44
N ARG A 78 1.67 6.48 9.42
CA ARG A 78 0.76 7.14 10.37
C ARG A 78 -0.14 8.18 9.70
N GLN A 79 0.35 8.90 8.68
CA GLN A 79 -0.49 9.83 7.93
C GLN A 79 -1.60 9.09 7.18
N VAL A 80 -1.30 7.92 6.60
CA VAL A 80 -2.32 7.07 5.95
C VAL A 80 -3.34 6.57 6.95
N HIS A 81 -2.90 6.08 8.12
CA HIS A 81 -3.79 5.67 9.20
C HIS A 81 -4.78 6.78 9.57
N ARG A 82 -4.27 7.98 9.86
CA ARG A 82 -5.11 9.14 10.22
C ARG A 82 -6.06 9.59 9.11
N ALA A 83 -5.64 9.47 7.86
CA ALA A 83 -6.48 9.78 6.72
C ALA A 83 -7.69 8.85 6.63
N LEU A 84 -7.51 7.56 6.96
CA LEU A 84 -8.61 6.59 7.01
C LEU A 84 -9.55 6.84 8.20
N GLU A 85 -9.02 7.25 9.35
CA GLU A 85 -9.84 7.68 10.49
C GLU A 85 -10.71 8.89 10.12
N GLN A 86 -10.20 9.84 9.31
CA GLN A 86 -10.99 10.97 8.80
C GLN A 86 -12.13 10.56 7.86
N LEU A 87 -12.06 9.37 7.26
CA LEU A 87 -13.15 8.73 6.52
C LEU A 87 -14.11 7.93 7.41
N GLY A 88 -13.86 7.90 8.74
CA GLY A 88 -14.69 7.19 9.71
C GLY A 88 -14.31 5.72 9.91
N LEU A 89 -13.19 5.23 9.33
CA LEU A 89 -12.74 3.88 9.63
C LEU A 89 -12.06 3.84 10.98
N LYS A 90 -12.26 2.71 11.67
CA LYS A 90 -11.53 2.39 12.91
C LYS A 90 -10.60 1.22 12.63
N ALA A 91 -9.30 1.41 12.87
CA ALA A 91 -8.32 0.34 12.72
C ALA A 91 -8.66 -0.86 13.59
N GLY A 92 -8.34 -2.03 13.08
CA GLY A 92 -8.48 -3.28 13.82
C GLY A 92 -7.23 -3.61 14.63
N ARG A 93 -6.69 -4.79 14.38
CA ARG A 93 -5.48 -5.30 15.04
C ARG A 93 -4.62 -6.08 14.04
N PRO A 94 -3.32 -5.77 13.95
CA PRO A 94 -2.43 -6.48 13.05
C PRO A 94 -2.25 -7.95 13.49
N GLY A 95 -2.10 -8.82 12.49
CA GLY A 95 -1.64 -10.18 12.69
C GLY A 95 -0.13 -10.23 12.93
N ILE A 96 0.38 -11.32 13.45
CA ILE A 96 1.81 -11.57 13.58
C ILE A 96 2.11 -13.06 13.50
N ALA A 97 2.87 -13.45 12.49
CA ALA A 97 3.24 -14.84 12.22
C ALA A 97 2.03 -15.80 12.38
N ASP A 98 2.24 -16.99 12.94
CA ASP A 98 1.16 -17.94 13.22
C ASP A 98 0.44 -17.69 14.54
N LYS A 99 0.87 -16.65 15.28
CA LYS A 99 0.35 -16.36 16.62
C LYS A 99 -0.99 -15.66 16.61
N ARG A 100 -1.26 -14.85 15.60
CA ARG A 100 -2.46 -14.01 15.57
C ARG A 100 -2.82 -13.63 14.14
N ARG A 101 -4.06 -13.87 13.76
CA ARG A 101 -4.62 -13.44 12.48
C ARG A 101 -4.92 -11.92 12.49
N PRO A 102 -4.78 -11.24 11.35
CA PRO A 102 -5.15 -9.83 11.22
C PRO A 102 -6.67 -9.66 11.30
N VAL A 103 -7.10 -8.55 11.90
CA VAL A 103 -8.52 -8.16 12.00
C VAL A 103 -8.63 -6.67 11.69
N GLY A 104 -9.66 -6.27 10.96
CA GLY A 104 -9.93 -4.87 10.65
C GLY A 104 -10.98 -4.73 9.55
N PRO A 105 -11.47 -3.51 9.33
CA PRO A 105 -12.35 -3.25 8.20
C PRO A 105 -11.63 -3.52 6.88
N GLU A 106 -12.37 -4.11 5.95
CA GLU A 106 -11.87 -4.38 4.61
C GLU A 106 -11.76 -3.09 3.80
N VAL A 107 -10.67 -2.97 3.06
CA VAL A 107 -10.43 -1.90 2.10
C VAL A 107 -10.08 -2.48 0.74
N ARG A 108 -10.42 -1.77 -0.32
CA ARG A 108 -9.86 -2.02 -1.66
C ARG A 108 -8.71 -1.06 -1.89
N ILE A 109 -7.64 -1.59 -2.43
CA ILE A 109 -6.44 -0.80 -2.73
C ILE A 109 -6.14 -0.95 -4.22
N TRP A 110 -6.04 0.18 -4.92
CA TRP A 110 -5.78 0.24 -6.34
C TRP A 110 -4.49 1.02 -6.60
N ILE A 111 -3.81 0.66 -7.67
CA ILE A 111 -2.73 1.46 -8.25
C ILE A 111 -3.29 2.17 -9.47
N GLU A 112 -3.15 3.49 -9.51
CA GLU A 112 -3.54 4.32 -10.66
C GLU A 112 -2.30 5.02 -11.23
N TYR A 113 -2.11 4.91 -12.54
CA TYR A 113 -0.97 5.49 -13.24
C TYR A 113 -1.34 5.89 -14.68
N PRO A 114 -0.60 6.83 -15.31
CA PRO A 114 -0.82 7.20 -16.71
C PRO A 114 -0.60 6.00 -17.62
N GLY A 115 -1.59 5.67 -18.43
CA GLY A 115 -1.47 4.67 -19.49
C GLY A 115 -0.80 5.24 -20.74
N ARG A 116 -0.41 4.36 -21.67
CA ARG A 116 0.24 4.76 -22.93
C ARG A 116 -0.61 5.68 -23.81
N SER A 117 -1.92 5.60 -23.71
CA SER A 117 -2.88 6.45 -24.44
C SER A 117 -3.13 7.81 -23.77
N GLY A 118 -2.45 8.15 -22.66
CA GLY A 118 -2.74 9.33 -21.86
C GLY A 118 -3.95 9.17 -20.94
N LEU A 119 -4.71 8.09 -21.07
CA LEU A 119 -5.78 7.74 -20.13
C LEU A 119 -5.19 7.09 -18.87
N SER A 120 -5.79 7.38 -17.72
CA SER A 120 -5.40 6.75 -16.47
C SER A 120 -5.73 5.25 -16.48
N LYS A 121 -4.79 4.41 -16.06
CA LYS A 121 -4.97 2.98 -15.85
C LYS A 121 -5.10 2.71 -14.36
N LYS A 122 -6.13 1.95 -13.97
CA LYS A 122 -6.37 1.54 -12.59
C LYS A 122 -6.32 0.01 -12.50
N VAL A 123 -5.47 -0.52 -11.61
CA VAL A 123 -5.31 -1.96 -11.37
C VAL A 123 -5.44 -2.28 -9.89
N ASP A 124 -5.99 -3.45 -9.55
CA ASP A 124 -6.04 -3.92 -8.17
C ASP A 124 -4.61 -4.14 -7.65
N LEU A 125 -4.36 -3.79 -6.38
CA LEU A 125 -3.03 -3.93 -5.79
C LEU A 125 -2.54 -5.38 -5.82
N ALA A 126 -3.42 -6.35 -5.57
CA ALA A 126 -3.06 -7.77 -5.60
C ALA A 126 -2.67 -8.25 -7.01
N SER A 127 -3.18 -7.61 -8.08
CA SER A 127 -2.77 -7.90 -9.46
C SER A 127 -1.35 -7.38 -9.81
N ALA A 128 -0.77 -6.57 -8.94
CA ALA A 128 0.57 -6.01 -9.17
C ALA A 128 1.70 -7.03 -8.93
N VAL A 129 1.39 -8.18 -8.38
CA VAL A 129 2.35 -9.29 -8.17
C VAL A 129 1.83 -10.60 -8.74
N VAL A 130 2.76 -11.42 -9.22
CA VAL A 130 2.52 -12.75 -9.76
C VAL A 130 3.41 -13.76 -9.04
N ASP A 131 2.92 -14.98 -8.85
CA ASP A 131 3.77 -16.08 -8.42
C ASP A 131 4.63 -16.54 -9.61
N ARG A 132 5.94 -16.43 -9.48
CA ARG A 132 6.93 -16.83 -10.50
C ARG A 132 6.76 -18.28 -10.97
N ARG A 133 6.27 -19.17 -10.11
CA ARG A 133 6.13 -20.59 -10.41
C ARG A 133 4.91 -20.91 -11.28
N THR A 134 3.83 -20.15 -11.11
CA THR A 134 2.55 -20.38 -11.79
C THR A 134 2.22 -19.33 -12.84
N GLY A 135 2.83 -18.16 -12.75
CA GLY A 135 2.48 -16.98 -13.56
C GLY A 135 1.13 -16.34 -13.18
N LEU A 136 0.47 -16.84 -12.14
CA LEU A 136 -0.83 -16.33 -11.70
C LEU A 136 -0.65 -15.13 -10.79
N ALA A 137 -1.50 -14.11 -10.99
CA ALA A 137 -1.56 -12.97 -10.10
C ALA A 137 -2.07 -13.37 -8.70
N LEU A 138 -1.68 -12.63 -7.68
CA LEU A 138 -2.05 -12.91 -6.30
C LEU A 138 -3.58 -12.88 -6.08
N ASP A 139 -4.31 -12.10 -6.86
CA ASP A 139 -5.79 -12.05 -6.85
C ASP A 139 -6.45 -13.22 -7.59
N GLY A 140 -5.70 -13.92 -8.46
CA GLY A 140 -6.22 -14.96 -9.35
C GLY A 140 -6.13 -16.39 -8.83
N GLY A 141 -5.54 -16.64 -7.67
CA GLY A 141 -5.32 -18.03 -7.24
C GLY A 141 -4.80 -18.23 -5.82
N ALA A 142 -4.53 -17.19 -5.11
CA ALA A 142 -3.87 -17.22 -3.81
C ALA A 142 -4.83 -16.97 -2.65
N SER A 143 -5.76 -17.86 -2.41
CA SER A 143 -6.51 -17.78 -1.16
C SER A 143 -6.49 -19.11 -0.45
N ASP A 144 -6.44 -19.05 0.88
CA ASP A 144 -6.50 -20.19 1.79
C ASP A 144 -7.78 -21.03 1.63
N ALA A 145 -8.76 -20.54 0.84
CA ALA A 145 -10.04 -21.18 0.63
C ALA A 145 -10.65 -20.94 -0.76
N GLY A 146 -9.84 -20.63 -1.78
CA GLY A 146 -10.34 -20.37 -3.14
C GLY A 146 -11.03 -19.01 -3.29
N GLY A 147 -10.86 -18.07 -2.35
CA GLY A 147 -11.41 -16.72 -2.37
C GLY A 147 -10.38 -15.65 -2.76
N ARG A 148 -10.87 -14.44 -3.03
CA ARG A 148 -10.05 -13.28 -3.35
C ARG A 148 -9.23 -12.83 -2.15
N VAL A 149 -7.97 -12.44 -2.36
CA VAL A 149 -7.15 -11.77 -1.35
C VAL A 149 -7.80 -10.43 -0.97
N ARG A 150 -8.01 -10.21 0.31
CA ARG A 150 -8.61 -8.99 0.87
C ARG A 150 -7.58 -8.22 1.68
N TRP A 151 -7.68 -6.92 1.65
CA TRP A 151 -6.83 -6.03 2.45
C TRP A 151 -7.60 -5.53 3.66
N LEU A 152 -6.98 -5.62 4.84
CA LEU A 152 -7.58 -5.22 6.10
C LEU A 152 -6.85 -3.99 6.66
N PHE A 153 -7.58 -2.97 7.07
CA PHE A 153 -7.03 -1.85 7.83
C PHE A 153 -6.83 -2.28 9.28
N THR A 154 -5.67 -2.83 9.55
CA THR A 154 -5.31 -3.39 10.86
C THR A 154 -4.79 -2.33 11.83
N GLY A 155 -4.23 -1.24 11.32
CA GLY A 155 -3.38 -0.36 12.11
C GLY A 155 -2.10 -1.08 12.53
N SER A 156 -1.19 -0.34 13.16
CA SER A 156 0.11 -0.85 13.57
C SER A 156 0.22 -1.05 15.07
N ALA A 157 1.05 -1.99 15.48
CA ALA A 157 1.52 -2.08 16.85
C ALA A 157 2.26 -0.79 17.27
N MET A 158 2.19 -0.49 18.58
CA MET A 158 3.01 0.54 19.20
C MET A 158 4.27 -0.10 19.77
N VAL A 159 5.43 0.38 19.36
CA VAL A 159 6.74 -0.20 19.71
C VAL A 159 7.59 0.75 20.55
N LYS A 160 8.47 0.21 21.38
CA LYS A 160 9.56 0.97 22.01
C LYS A 160 10.71 1.05 21.01
N VAL A 161 11.01 2.26 20.51
CA VAL A 161 12.13 2.50 19.61
C VAL A 161 13.45 2.55 20.38
N ASP A 162 13.40 3.11 21.58
CA ASP A 162 14.51 3.16 22.52
C ASP A 162 14.19 2.28 23.73
N PRO A 163 14.97 1.20 24.01
CA PRO A 163 14.77 0.33 25.15
C PRO A 163 14.84 1.05 26.51
N ALA A 164 15.58 2.13 26.59
CA ALA A 164 15.74 2.93 27.82
C ALA A 164 14.57 3.89 28.07
N SER A 165 13.66 4.06 27.08
CA SER A 165 12.53 4.96 27.17
C SER A 165 11.20 4.19 27.30
N GLU A 166 10.28 4.70 28.14
CA GLU A 166 8.90 4.20 28.16
C GLU A 166 8.05 4.72 26.98
N LYS A 167 8.59 5.66 26.20
CA LYS A 167 7.89 6.22 25.03
C LYS A 167 7.70 5.17 23.96
N ARG A 168 6.45 5.01 23.53
CA ARG A 168 6.09 4.16 22.40
C ARG A 168 5.85 4.99 21.15
N SER A 169 6.26 4.46 20.02
CA SER A 169 6.06 5.04 18.70
C SER A 169 5.19 4.13 17.84
N TYR A 170 4.56 4.70 16.83
CA TYR A 170 3.79 3.92 15.84
C TYR A 170 4.76 3.04 15.05
N GLY A 171 4.65 1.74 15.19
CA GLY A 171 5.64 0.78 14.68
C GLY A 171 5.83 0.86 13.16
N ALA A 172 4.75 1.07 12.40
CA ALA A 172 4.82 1.21 10.96
C ALA A 172 5.67 2.41 10.49
N ASP A 173 5.71 3.52 11.25
CA ASP A 173 6.62 4.64 10.93
C ASP A 173 8.08 4.25 11.15
N PHE A 174 8.35 3.37 12.12
CA PHE A 174 9.69 2.89 12.41
C PHE A 174 10.17 1.84 11.40
N SER A 175 9.30 0.87 11.06
CA SER A 175 9.61 -0.15 10.04
C SER A 175 9.59 0.43 8.62
N GLY A 176 8.81 1.49 8.40
CA GLY A 176 8.50 2.04 7.09
C GLY A 176 7.54 1.17 6.28
N THR A 177 6.85 0.21 6.90
CA THR A 177 5.99 -0.74 6.19
C THR A 177 4.54 -0.27 6.18
N MET A 178 3.93 -0.18 5.01
CA MET A 178 2.56 0.31 4.87
C MET A 178 1.57 -0.81 4.57
N VAL A 179 1.86 -1.68 3.60
CA VAL A 179 0.99 -2.78 3.18
C VAL A 179 1.80 -4.06 3.07
N THR A 180 1.49 -5.07 3.87
CA THR A 180 2.13 -6.40 3.83
C THR A 180 1.19 -7.45 3.25
N ILE A 181 1.76 -8.40 2.48
CA ILE A 181 1.02 -9.54 1.95
C ILE A 181 0.81 -10.57 3.07
N PHE A 182 1.88 -10.91 3.77
CA PHE A 182 1.87 -11.89 4.86
C PHE A 182 2.03 -11.21 6.22
N PRO A 183 1.58 -11.81 7.33
CA PRO A 183 1.70 -11.23 8.67
C PRO A 183 3.11 -11.38 9.26
N VAL A 184 4.14 -11.04 8.47
CA VAL A 184 5.57 -11.10 8.87
C VAL A 184 5.92 -10.07 9.94
N THR A 185 5.11 -9.02 10.08
CA THR A 185 5.28 -7.97 11.08
C THR A 185 3.93 -7.38 11.48
N ASP A 186 3.79 -6.96 12.72
CA ASP A 186 2.66 -6.17 13.21
C ASP A 186 2.91 -4.64 13.16
N GLU A 187 4.06 -4.24 12.61
CA GLU A 187 4.45 -2.85 12.37
C GLU A 187 4.08 -2.41 10.94
N THR A 188 2.79 -2.48 10.60
CA THR A 188 2.26 -2.14 9.27
C THR A 188 0.85 -1.56 9.40
N VAL A 189 0.34 -0.86 8.37
CA VAL A 189 -1.01 -0.25 8.41
C VAL A 189 -2.06 -1.22 7.88
N PHE A 190 -1.70 -1.98 6.84
CA PHE A 190 -2.60 -2.93 6.20
C PHE A 190 -1.94 -4.30 6.08
N GLN A 191 -2.75 -5.33 6.22
CA GLN A 191 -2.36 -6.70 5.95
C GLN A 191 -3.38 -7.38 5.06
N SER A 192 -2.92 -8.36 4.28
CA SER A 192 -3.85 -9.23 3.57
C SER A 192 -4.48 -10.26 4.51
N THR A 193 -5.46 -10.99 4.00
CA THR A 193 -6.06 -12.14 4.72
C THR A 193 -5.23 -13.41 4.64
N LEU A 194 -4.10 -13.40 3.93
CA LEU A 194 -3.20 -14.57 3.84
C LEU A 194 -2.45 -14.81 5.15
N GLY A 195 -2.19 -16.07 5.48
CA GLY A 195 -1.39 -16.48 6.62
C GLY A 195 0.09 -16.68 6.26
N MET A 196 0.92 -17.05 7.24
CA MET A 196 2.34 -17.35 7.02
C MET A 196 2.56 -18.66 6.25
N ASP A 197 1.62 -19.58 6.29
CA ASP A 197 1.59 -20.78 5.47
C ASP A 197 1.61 -20.45 3.97
N ALA A 198 0.93 -19.40 3.56
CA ALA A 198 0.94 -18.91 2.19
C ALA A 198 2.30 -18.32 1.77
N GLU A 199 3.05 -17.69 2.69
CA GLU A 199 4.37 -17.11 2.39
C GLU A 199 5.35 -18.18 1.87
N ALA A 200 5.38 -19.35 2.50
CA ALA A 200 6.22 -20.47 2.07
C ALA A 200 5.81 -21.07 0.72
N LEU A 201 4.57 -20.84 0.27
CA LEU A 201 4.03 -21.37 -0.98
C LEU A 201 4.27 -20.46 -2.18
N PHE A 202 4.58 -19.17 -1.98
CA PHE A 202 4.70 -18.21 -3.07
C PHE A 202 6.14 -17.72 -3.27
N SER A 203 6.47 -17.48 -4.54
CA SER A 203 7.67 -16.75 -4.95
C SER A 203 7.20 -15.54 -5.78
N LEU A 204 6.81 -14.46 -5.10
CA LEU A 204 6.17 -13.34 -5.72
C LEU A 204 7.17 -12.39 -6.39
N GLU A 205 6.81 -11.91 -7.58
CA GLU A 205 7.52 -10.89 -8.32
C GLU A 205 6.56 -9.84 -8.88
N VAL A 206 7.10 -8.70 -9.29
CA VAL A 206 6.30 -7.61 -9.86
C VAL A 206 5.70 -8.04 -11.20
N ALA A 207 4.39 -7.86 -11.35
CA ALA A 207 3.68 -8.16 -12.58
C ALA A 207 4.07 -7.18 -13.72
N GLY A 208 4.19 -7.69 -14.94
CA GLY A 208 4.52 -6.89 -16.13
C GLY A 208 3.46 -5.87 -16.56
N ILE A 209 2.35 -5.77 -15.81
CA ILE A 209 1.29 -4.78 -16.06
C ILE A 209 1.62 -3.39 -15.52
N LEU A 210 2.59 -3.28 -14.61
CA LEU A 210 3.00 -2.00 -14.02
C LEU A 210 3.93 -1.22 -14.96
N PRO A 211 3.97 0.12 -14.82
CA PRO A 211 4.92 0.94 -15.56
C PRO A 211 6.35 0.71 -15.07
N PRO A 212 7.37 1.21 -15.79
CA PRO A 212 8.77 1.03 -15.39
C PRO A 212 9.08 1.54 -13.99
N VAL A 213 10.14 1.00 -13.39
CA VAL A 213 10.73 1.48 -12.12
C VAL A 213 10.94 2.98 -12.15
N GLY A 214 10.64 3.66 -11.05
CA GLY A 214 10.72 5.11 -10.91
C GLY A 214 9.49 5.87 -11.47
N SER A 215 8.55 5.18 -12.10
CA SER A 215 7.31 5.81 -12.56
C SER A 215 6.45 6.24 -11.38
N LYS A 216 5.91 7.46 -11.48
CA LYS A 216 4.96 7.98 -10.49
C LYS A 216 3.59 7.33 -10.70
N ALA A 217 2.94 7.02 -9.59
CA ALA A 217 1.61 6.43 -9.52
C ALA A 217 0.87 6.95 -8.27
N ARG A 218 -0.38 6.57 -8.14
CA ARG A 218 -1.18 6.86 -6.94
C ARG A 218 -1.78 5.57 -6.40
N LEU A 219 -1.79 5.44 -5.09
CA LEU A 219 -2.61 4.46 -4.40
C LEU A 219 -3.97 5.09 -4.12
N LEU A 220 -5.03 4.37 -4.46
CA LEU A 220 -6.39 4.72 -4.09
C LEU A 220 -6.87 3.68 -3.08
N ILE A 221 -7.19 4.12 -1.86
CA ILE A 221 -7.63 3.24 -0.77
C ILE A 221 -9.08 3.56 -0.47
N GLU A 222 -9.96 2.60 -0.72
CA GLU A 222 -11.42 2.73 -0.66
C GLU A 222 -11.99 1.79 0.41
N PRO A 223 -12.74 2.27 1.42
CA PRO A 223 -13.47 1.41 2.34
C PRO A 223 -14.43 0.48 1.60
N VAL A 224 -14.46 -0.79 1.97
CA VAL A 224 -15.53 -1.70 1.54
C VAL A 224 -16.71 -1.48 2.48
N LYS A 225 -17.85 -1.12 1.91
CA LYS A 225 -19.10 -1.01 2.70
C LYS A 225 -19.55 -2.42 3.10
N PRO A 226 -20.00 -2.60 4.37
CA PRO A 226 -20.53 -3.87 4.83
C PRO A 226 -21.78 -4.29 4.07
#